data_be21efa15adc57a3bb227f32340c5a60
#
_entry.id   be21efa15adc57a3bb227f32340c5a60
#
_cell.length_a   1.000
_cell.length_b   1.000
_cell.length_c   1.000
_cell.angle_alpha   90.00
_cell.angle_beta   90.00
_cell.angle_gamma   90.00
#
_symmetry.space_group_name_H-M   'P 1'
#
loop_
_entity.id
_entity.type
_entity.pdbx_description
1 polymer ?
#
loop_
_entity_poly.entity_id
_entity_poly.type
_entity_poly.pdbx_seq_one_letter_code
_entity_poly.pdbx_strand_id
1 'polypeptide(L)'
;VAAPGSVSAPDPVPGPTTGPTFASLPVPAPAPEPEPASASAPQLVSPHVIEGDNLAVLPTLPDEAFTLIYIDPPFNTGRAQTRQTSTAKRTVAGGSGESGGLVTGFKGRTYERIRGDLKRYDDAFDDYWAFLEPRLIEAWRLLADDGTLYLHLDYREAHYAKVLLDAIFGRDCFLNEIIWAYDYGAKSKNRWPTKHDTILVYVKNPSGYYFDSTTVDREPYMAPGLVTPEKVLKGKLPTDVWWHTIVSPTGREKTGYPTQKPEGILRRIIQASSREGDWVLDFFAGSGTTGAVAQKLGRNVVLIDQNPESIAVIHARLAADAAASAPAPAPAIGD
;
A
#
# COMPACT_ATOMS: atom_id res chain seq x y z
N VAL A 1 22.43 57.39 -45.84
CA VAL A 1 23.16 56.11 -46.07
C VAL A 1 24.42 56.16 -45.20
N ALA A 2 24.38 55.57 -44.03
CA ALA A 2 25.54 55.44 -43.12
C ALA A 2 25.99 53.97 -43.17
N ALA A 3 27.30 53.76 -43.30
CA ALA A 3 27.95 52.48 -43.38
C ALA A 3 28.03 51.78 -41.99
N PRO A 4 28.02 50.44 -41.88
CA PRO A 4 28.12 49.76 -40.62
C PRO A 4 29.56 49.77 -40.09
N GLY A 5 29.71 50.04 -38.79
CA GLY A 5 30.96 49.98 -38.05
C GLY A 5 31.47 48.56 -37.85
N SER A 6 32.79 48.41 -38.01
CA SER A 6 33.54 47.21 -37.77
C SER A 6 33.57 46.82 -36.26
N VAL A 7 33.13 45.60 -35.91
CA VAL A 7 33.28 45.03 -34.57
C VAL A 7 34.64 44.31 -34.51
N SER A 8 35.51 44.77 -33.58
CA SER A 8 36.80 44.15 -33.30
C SER A 8 36.60 42.78 -32.61
N ALA A 9 37.41 41.81 -32.95
CA ALA A 9 37.46 40.50 -32.36
C ALA A 9 37.96 40.56 -30.90
N PRO A 10 37.50 39.73 -29.99
CA PRO A 10 37.99 39.67 -28.61
C PRO A 10 39.37 38.99 -28.52
N ASP A 11 40.17 39.45 -27.56
CA ASP A 11 41.51 38.92 -27.26
C ASP A 11 41.50 37.44 -26.82
N PRO A 12 42.59 36.69 -27.07
CA PRO A 12 42.68 35.28 -26.71
C PRO A 12 42.80 35.08 -25.20
N VAL A 13 42.01 34.14 -24.67
CA VAL A 13 42.01 33.71 -23.26
C VAL A 13 43.34 33.01 -22.94
N PRO A 14 44.04 33.34 -21.82
CA PRO A 14 45.27 32.64 -21.42
C PRO A 14 45.00 31.19 -21.05
N GLY A 15 45.88 30.29 -21.55
CA GLY A 15 45.79 28.86 -21.30
C GLY A 15 45.99 28.48 -19.82
N PRO A 16 45.60 27.26 -19.43
CA PRO A 16 45.59 26.82 -18.03
C PRO A 16 47.03 26.73 -17.50
N THR A 17 47.27 27.41 -16.37
CA THR A 17 48.49 27.27 -15.55
C THR A 17 48.54 25.87 -14.92
N THR A 18 49.66 25.18 -15.14
CA THR A 18 49.96 23.90 -14.51
C THR A 18 49.98 24.04 -12.97
N GLY A 19 48.99 23.42 -12.29
CA GLY A 19 48.95 23.32 -10.84
C GLY A 19 49.99 22.35 -10.29
N PRO A 20 50.29 22.40 -8.97
CA PRO A 20 51.36 21.57 -8.35
C PRO A 20 50.99 20.10 -8.42
N THR A 21 52.00 19.30 -8.81
CA THR A 21 51.92 17.85 -8.82
C THR A 21 51.92 17.32 -7.37
N PHE A 22 50.79 16.77 -6.93
CA PHE A 22 50.69 16.05 -5.67
C PHE A 22 51.35 14.69 -5.80
N ALA A 23 52.32 14.41 -4.96
CA ALA A 23 52.94 13.10 -4.81
C ALA A 23 51.87 12.09 -4.34
N SER A 24 51.72 11.01 -5.08
CA SER A 24 50.79 9.90 -4.72
C SER A 24 51.26 9.25 -3.40
N LEU A 25 50.39 9.32 -2.40
CA LEU A 25 50.58 8.50 -1.20
C LEU A 25 50.35 7.02 -1.53
N PRO A 26 51.08 6.08 -0.92
CA PRO A 26 50.86 4.66 -1.18
C PRO A 26 49.44 4.25 -0.76
N VAL A 27 48.74 3.59 -1.66
CA VAL A 27 47.41 2.99 -1.40
C VAL A 27 47.63 1.85 -0.38
N PRO A 28 46.96 1.84 0.78
CA PRO A 28 47.00 0.72 1.67
C PRO A 28 46.46 -0.54 1.00
N ALA A 29 47.05 -1.71 1.25
CA ALA A 29 46.60 -2.99 0.76
C ALA A 29 45.12 -3.21 1.14
N PRO A 30 44.28 -3.81 0.25
CA PRO A 30 42.89 -4.10 0.58
C PRO A 30 42.87 -5.04 1.79
N ALA A 31 41.95 -4.71 2.72
CA ALA A 31 41.65 -5.60 3.84
C ALA A 31 41.14 -6.94 3.30
N PRO A 32 41.41 -8.07 3.97
CA PRO A 32 40.87 -9.36 3.54
C PRO A 32 39.36 -9.27 3.51
N GLU A 33 38.75 -9.70 2.38
CA GLU A 33 37.28 -9.82 2.24
C GLU A 33 36.76 -10.72 3.37
N PRO A 34 35.70 -10.34 4.08
CA PRO A 34 35.08 -11.23 5.05
C PRO A 34 34.56 -12.46 4.29
N GLU A 35 34.97 -13.65 4.73
CA GLU A 35 34.42 -14.90 4.22
C GLU A 35 32.88 -14.85 4.34
N PRO A 36 32.13 -15.26 3.30
CA PRO A 36 30.69 -15.29 3.37
C PRO A 36 30.29 -16.27 4.47
N ALA A 37 29.76 -15.75 5.57
CA ALA A 37 29.08 -16.56 6.56
C ALA A 37 27.88 -17.22 5.87
N SER A 38 28.00 -18.51 5.56
CA SER A 38 26.92 -19.37 5.09
C SER A 38 25.91 -19.61 6.21
N ALA A 39 25.23 -18.57 6.63
CA ALA A 39 23.96 -18.71 7.33
C ALA A 39 22.91 -18.88 6.23
N SER A 40 22.34 -20.08 6.10
CA SER A 40 21.19 -20.32 5.23
C SER A 40 20.13 -19.29 5.59
N ALA A 41 19.75 -18.44 4.61
CA ALA A 41 18.69 -17.46 4.79
C ALA A 41 17.45 -18.17 5.36
N PRO A 42 16.74 -17.58 6.33
CA PRO A 42 15.55 -18.18 6.90
C PRO A 42 14.55 -18.50 5.77
N GLN A 43 14.15 -19.78 5.67
CA GLN A 43 13.14 -20.19 4.70
C GLN A 43 11.80 -19.60 5.15
N LEU A 44 11.30 -18.62 4.38
CA LEU A 44 9.98 -18.05 4.59
C LEU A 44 8.91 -19.12 4.27
N VAL A 45 7.93 -19.27 5.15
CA VAL A 45 6.77 -20.15 4.95
C VAL A 45 5.53 -19.28 4.78
N SER A 46 4.79 -19.47 3.71
CA SER A 46 3.58 -18.66 3.42
C SER A 46 2.30 -19.37 3.92
N PRO A 47 1.35 -18.63 4.49
CA PRO A 47 1.44 -17.23 4.92
C PRO A 47 2.31 -17.06 6.17
N HIS A 48 3.16 -16.04 6.19
CA HIS A 48 4.01 -15.75 7.35
C HIS A 48 3.48 -14.49 8.06
N VAL A 49 2.88 -14.68 9.23
CA VAL A 49 2.29 -13.59 10.03
C VAL A 49 3.17 -13.36 11.26
N ILE A 50 3.66 -12.15 11.43
CA ILE A 50 4.60 -11.79 12.48
C ILE A 50 3.98 -10.67 13.34
N GLU A 51 3.85 -10.94 14.65
CA GLU A 51 3.50 -9.91 15.63
C GLU A 51 4.78 -9.19 16.08
N GLY A 52 4.86 -7.88 15.87
CA GLY A 52 6.00 -7.08 16.32
C GLY A 52 6.08 -5.70 15.69
N ASP A 53 6.97 -4.88 16.23
CA ASP A 53 7.35 -3.63 15.57
C ASP A 53 8.07 -3.96 14.26
N ASN A 54 7.51 -3.47 13.17
CA ASN A 54 8.05 -3.72 11.84
C ASN A 54 9.52 -3.26 11.70
N LEU A 55 9.93 -2.15 12.34
CA LEU A 55 11.32 -1.69 12.28
C LEU A 55 12.30 -2.66 12.95
N ALA A 56 11.85 -3.45 13.93
CA ALA A 56 12.65 -4.51 14.53
C ALA A 56 12.64 -5.81 13.68
N VAL A 57 11.55 -6.07 12.96
CA VAL A 57 11.37 -7.30 12.17
C VAL A 57 12.01 -7.19 10.78
N LEU A 58 11.85 -6.06 10.08
CA LEU A 58 12.32 -5.89 8.70
C LEU A 58 13.78 -6.25 8.50
N PRO A 59 14.75 -5.91 9.39
CA PRO A 59 16.15 -6.28 9.24
C PRO A 59 16.42 -7.79 9.27
N THR A 60 15.46 -8.61 9.75
CA THR A 60 15.59 -10.07 9.81
C THR A 60 15.15 -10.76 8.51
N LEU A 61 14.49 -10.01 7.60
CA LEU A 61 14.04 -10.53 6.32
C LEU A 61 15.16 -10.48 5.28
N PRO A 62 15.19 -11.44 4.34
CA PRO A 62 16.24 -11.50 3.32
C PRO A 62 16.13 -10.33 2.33
N ASP A 63 17.28 -9.85 1.87
CA ASP A 63 17.39 -8.83 0.84
C ASP A 63 16.71 -9.28 -0.46
N GLU A 64 16.13 -8.32 -1.20
CA GLU A 64 15.60 -8.53 -2.56
C GLU A 64 14.62 -9.71 -2.71
N ALA A 65 13.92 -10.05 -1.61
CA ALA A 65 13.04 -11.22 -1.57
C ALA A 65 11.60 -10.95 -2.07
N PHE A 66 11.18 -9.70 -2.17
CA PHE A 66 9.78 -9.36 -2.41
C PHE A 66 9.58 -8.68 -3.76
N THR A 67 8.79 -9.28 -4.64
CA THR A 67 8.38 -8.67 -5.92
C THR A 67 7.38 -7.53 -5.71
N LEU A 68 6.58 -7.58 -4.65
CA LEU A 68 5.61 -6.56 -4.32
C LEU A 68 5.67 -6.22 -2.84
N ILE A 69 5.77 -4.92 -2.55
CA ILE A 69 5.55 -4.37 -1.23
C ILE A 69 4.37 -3.41 -1.29
N TYR A 70 3.33 -3.67 -0.51
CA TYR A 70 2.22 -2.73 -0.30
C TYR A 70 2.18 -2.35 1.17
N ILE A 71 2.11 -1.06 1.45
CA ILE A 71 2.01 -0.55 2.82
C ILE A 71 0.99 0.57 2.94
N ASP A 72 0.25 0.53 4.05
CA ASP A 72 -0.78 1.48 4.45
C ASP A 72 -0.49 1.97 5.88
N PRO A 73 0.59 2.77 6.08
CA PRO A 73 0.99 3.23 7.40
C PRO A 73 -0.06 4.17 8.00
N PRO A 74 -0.01 4.44 9.33
CA PRO A 74 -0.80 5.47 9.96
C PRO A 74 -0.71 6.81 9.22
N PHE A 75 -1.86 7.50 9.01
CA PHE A 75 -1.91 8.71 8.17
C PHE A 75 -1.56 10.01 8.89
N ASN A 76 -1.04 9.94 10.12
CA ASN A 76 -0.71 11.10 10.95
C ASN A 76 -1.89 12.08 11.08
N THR A 77 -3.07 11.57 11.39
CA THR A 77 -4.29 12.39 11.47
C THR A 77 -4.32 13.31 12.68
N GLY A 78 -3.35 13.19 13.59
CA GLY A 78 -3.27 13.92 14.86
C GLY A 78 -4.37 13.51 15.87
N ARG A 79 -5.04 12.38 15.62
CA ARG A 79 -6.14 11.87 16.45
C ARG A 79 -5.97 10.38 16.68
N ALA A 80 -6.11 9.98 17.96
CA ALA A 80 -6.30 8.57 18.24
C ALA A 80 -7.54 8.06 17.50
N GLN A 81 -7.36 7.10 16.60
CA GLN A 81 -8.45 6.49 15.85
C GLN A 81 -9.25 5.58 16.79
N THR A 82 -10.41 6.09 17.24
CA THR A 82 -11.29 5.35 18.14
C THR A 82 -12.53 4.94 17.36
N ARG A 83 -12.75 3.67 17.17
CA ARG A 83 -13.98 3.16 16.57
C ARG A 83 -14.93 2.68 17.64
N GLN A 84 -16.09 3.30 17.71
CA GLN A 84 -17.26 2.74 18.37
C GLN A 84 -17.92 1.74 17.41
N THR A 85 -17.89 0.47 17.75
CA THR A 85 -18.70 -0.54 17.05
C THR A 85 -20.15 -0.33 17.51
N SER A 86 -20.98 0.27 16.67
CA SER A 86 -22.41 0.42 16.94
C SER A 86 -23.15 -0.74 16.27
N THR A 87 -23.71 -1.65 17.05
CA THR A 87 -24.63 -2.65 16.53
C THR A 87 -26.04 -2.08 16.61
N ALA A 88 -26.71 -1.90 15.48
CA ALA A 88 -28.11 -1.48 15.45
C ALA A 88 -29.00 -2.71 15.60
N LYS A 89 -29.70 -2.84 16.74
CA LYS A 89 -30.73 -3.86 16.94
C LYS A 89 -32.09 -3.26 16.64
N ARG A 90 -32.86 -3.92 15.78
CA ARG A 90 -34.22 -3.50 15.45
C ARG A 90 -35.10 -3.67 16.69
N THR A 91 -35.66 -2.59 17.20
CA THR A 91 -36.63 -2.63 18.31
C THR A 91 -38.03 -2.75 17.73
N VAL A 92 -38.77 -3.75 18.16
CA VAL A 92 -40.22 -3.82 17.99
C VAL A 92 -40.81 -2.97 19.12
N ALA A 93 -41.71 -2.09 18.80
CA ALA A 93 -42.29 -1.14 19.73
C ALA A 93 -42.76 -1.83 21.02
N GLY A 94 -42.18 -1.41 22.19
CA GLY A 94 -42.66 -1.86 23.47
C GLY A 94 -41.63 -2.12 24.59
N GLY A 95 -40.33 -1.78 24.44
CA GLY A 95 -39.34 -2.00 25.49
C GLY A 95 -38.65 -0.71 25.92
N SER A 96 -38.88 -0.28 27.18
CA SER A 96 -38.15 0.78 27.86
C SER A 96 -36.84 0.22 28.42
N GLY A 97 -35.71 0.44 27.72
CA GLY A 97 -34.36 0.11 28.20
C GLY A 97 -33.50 1.38 28.24
N GLU A 98 -32.82 1.59 29.35
CA GLU A 98 -32.04 2.79 29.66
C GLU A 98 -30.79 2.95 28.78
N SER A 99 -30.52 4.20 28.40
CA SER A 99 -29.29 4.81 27.88
C SER A 99 -28.72 4.33 26.54
N GLY A 100 -29.54 4.17 25.51
CA GLY A 100 -29.12 4.13 24.13
C GLY A 100 -29.92 5.14 23.30
N GLY A 101 -29.28 6.15 22.68
CA GLY A 101 -29.98 7.13 21.83
C GLY A 101 -30.69 6.45 20.66
N LEU A 102 -31.98 6.66 20.50
CA LEU A 102 -32.77 6.23 19.35
C LEU A 102 -32.33 6.99 18.08
N VAL A 103 -32.03 6.28 17.02
CA VAL A 103 -31.65 6.85 15.72
C VAL A 103 -32.68 6.42 14.68
N THR A 104 -33.23 7.39 13.97
CA THR A 104 -34.15 7.13 12.85
C THR A 104 -33.35 6.83 11.59
N GLY A 105 -33.43 5.62 11.08
CA GLY A 105 -32.77 5.16 9.88
C GLY A 105 -33.63 5.33 8.63
N PHE A 106 -33.14 4.78 7.52
CA PHE A 106 -33.81 4.83 6.22
C PHE A 106 -35.22 4.24 6.27
N LYS A 107 -36.18 4.91 5.66
CA LYS A 107 -37.65 4.61 5.69
C LYS A 107 -38.31 4.74 7.06
N GLY A 108 -37.85 5.68 7.92
CA GLY A 108 -38.52 5.97 9.19
C GLY A 108 -38.48 4.86 10.25
N ARG A 109 -37.58 3.90 10.10
CA ARG A 109 -37.40 2.81 11.07
C ARG A 109 -36.51 3.27 12.22
N THR A 110 -36.92 2.97 13.46
CA THR A 110 -36.17 3.33 14.66
C THR A 110 -35.27 2.18 15.11
N TYR A 111 -34.03 2.50 15.45
CA TYR A 111 -33.01 1.55 15.92
C TYR A 111 -32.41 2.05 17.23
N GLU A 112 -32.18 1.12 18.16
CA GLU A 112 -31.42 1.38 19.36
C GLU A 112 -29.93 1.25 19.05
N ARG A 113 -29.15 2.24 19.49
CA ARG A 113 -27.70 2.27 19.29
C ARG A 113 -27.01 1.68 20.50
N ILE A 114 -26.52 0.46 20.39
CA ILE A 114 -25.71 -0.19 21.42
C ILE A 114 -24.25 0.20 21.19
N ARG A 115 -23.60 0.80 22.20
CA ARG A 115 -22.18 1.09 22.18
C ARG A 115 -21.41 -0.19 22.46
N GLY A 116 -20.60 -0.65 21.51
CA GLY A 116 -19.64 -1.72 21.70
C GLY A 116 -18.28 -1.20 22.19
N ASP A 117 -17.36 -2.12 22.47
CA ASP A 117 -16.02 -1.80 22.97
C ASP A 117 -15.26 -0.86 22.03
N LEU A 118 -14.57 0.10 22.64
CA LEU A 118 -13.75 1.08 21.94
C LEU A 118 -12.41 0.45 21.56
N LYS A 119 -12.20 0.25 20.26
CA LYS A 119 -10.87 -0.07 19.72
C LYS A 119 -10.11 1.22 19.48
N ARG A 120 -8.94 1.37 20.08
CA ARG A 120 -8.10 2.57 19.99
C ARG A 120 -6.85 2.28 19.18
N TYR A 121 -6.55 3.18 18.27
CA TYR A 121 -5.35 3.20 17.46
C TYR A 121 -4.75 4.60 17.51
N ASP A 122 -3.46 4.72 17.82
CA ASP A 122 -2.77 6.01 17.90
C ASP A 122 -2.21 6.38 16.51
N ASP A 123 -2.61 7.55 16.01
CA ASP A 123 -2.28 8.06 14.68
C ASP A 123 -1.83 9.54 14.80
N ALA A 124 -0.98 9.82 15.80
CA ALA A 124 -0.37 11.11 16.02
C ALA A 124 1.15 10.93 16.21
N PHE A 125 1.93 11.57 15.35
CA PHE A 125 3.38 11.53 15.38
C PHE A 125 3.92 12.96 15.49
N ASP A 126 4.89 13.18 16.37
CA ASP A 126 5.61 14.44 16.48
C ASP A 126 6.53 14.66 15.27
N ASP A 127 7.14 13.59 14.75
CA ASP A 127 7.95 13.56 13.53
C ASP A 127 7.59 12.32 12.70
N TYR A 128 6.70 12.51 11.74
CA TYR A 128 6.23 11.45 10.85
C TYR A 128 7.33 10.98 9.88
N TRP A 129 8.26 11.85 9.52
CA TRP A 129 9.38 11.46 8.66
C TRP A 129 10.35 10.53 9.38
N ALA A 130 10.73 10.85 10.61
CA ALA A 130 11.55 9.96 11.44
C ALA A 130 10.90 8.58 11.64
N PHE A 131 9.56 8.52 11.64
CA PHE A 131 8.83 7.25 11.67
C PHE A 131 8.89 6.51 10.32
N LEU A 132 8.67 7.20 9.20
CA LEU A 132 8.48 6.57 7.90
C LEU A 132 9.81 6.24 7.19
N GLU A 133 10.80 7.14 7.25
CA GLU A 133 12.05 7.05 6.52
C GLU A 133 12.81 5.71 6.74
N PRO A 134 13.09 5.25 7.96
CA PRO A 134 13.83 4.00 8.15
C PRO A 134 13.08 2.79 7.61
N ARG A 135 11.76 2.82 7.60
CA ARG A 135 10.91 1.77 7.06
C ARG A 135 10.91 1.74 5.53
N LEU A 136 11.00 2.91 4.89
CA LEU A 136 11.12 3.01 3.44
C LEU A 136 12.51 2.60 2.94
N ILE A 137 13.57 2.85 3.73
CA ILE A 137 14.92 2.35 3.46
C ILE A 137 14.93 0.82 3.49
N GLU A 138 14.30 0.20 4.49
CA GLU A 138 14.14 -1.25 4.55
C GLU A 138 13.27 -1.78 3.39
N ALA A 139 12.19 -1.09 3.03
CA ALA A 139 11.38 -1.48 1.88
C ALA A 139 12.21 -1.51 0.60
N TRP A 140 13.10 -0.53 0.39
CA TRP A 140 14.01 -0.51 -0.76
C TRP A 140 14.99 -1.69 -0.75
N ARG A 141 15.57 -2.05 0.41
CA ARG A 141 16.49 -3.18 0.57
C ARG A 141 15.78 -4.51 0.24
N LEU A 142 14.57 -4.68 0.78
CA LEU A 142 13.79 -5.92 0.68
C LEU A 142 13.15 -6.15 -0.69
N LEU A 143 12.96 -5.07 -1.48
CA LEU A 143 12.34 -5.15 -2.80
C LEU A 143 13.29 -5.82 -3.79
N ALA A 144 12.78 -6.82 -4.53
CA ALA A 144 13.50 -7.48 -5.62
C ALA A 144 13.84 -6.49 -6.76
N ASP A 145 14.82 -6.80 -7.59
CA ASP A 145 15.23 -5.92 -8.70
C ASP A 145 14.06 -5.59 -9.64
N ASP A 146 13.18 -6.55 -9.91
CA ASP A 146 11.97 -6.35 -10.73
C ASP A 146 10.74 -5.92 -9.90
N GLY A 147 10.93 -5.57 -8.63
CA GLY A 147 9.86 -5.35 -7.67
C GLY A 147 9.29 -3.93 -7.67
N THR A 148 8.07 -3.83 -7.12
CA THR A 148 7.30 -2.58 -7.04
C THR A 148 6.82 -2.31 -5.61
N LEU A 149 7.01 -1.07 -5.14
CA LEU A 149 6.47 -0.55 -3.88
C LEU A 149 5.20 0.25 -4.17
N TYR A 150 4.14 0.00 -3.39
CA TYR A 150 2.93 0.81 -3.30
C TYR A 150 2.80 1.39 -1.89
N LEU A 151 2.98 2.69 -1.75
CA LEU A 151 2.81 3.43 -0.48
C LEU A 151 1.47 4.16 -0.50
N HIS A 152 0.55 3.72 0.36
CA HIS A 152 -0.79 4.28 0.47
C HIS A 152 -0.87 5.30 1.60
N LEU A 153 -1.25 6.53 1.27
CA LEU A 153 -1.38 7.65 2.21
C LEU A 153 -2.58 8.51 1.85
N ASP A 154 -2.99 9.36 2.78
CA ASP A 154 -3.92 10.44 2.46
C ASP A 154 -3.18 11.74 2.07
N TYR A 155 -3.95 12.77 1.74
CA TYR A 155 -3.45 14.06 1.26
C TYR A 155 -2.50 14.81 2.22
N ARG A 156 -2.44 14.43 3.51
CA ARG A 156 -1.63 15.13 4.51
C ARG A 156 -0.15 14.83 4.32
N GLU A 157 0.17 13.57 4.10
CA GLU A 157 1.54 13.07 4.09
C GLU A 157 2.02 12.60 2.70
N ALA A 158 1.10 12.35 1.75
CA ALA A 158 1.46 11.81 0.43
C ALA A 158 2.53 12.64 -0.30
N HIS A 159 2.42 13.96 -0.28
CA HIS A 159 3.35 14.83 -1.00
C HIS A 159 4.73 14.89 -0.34
N TYR A 160 4.79 14.84 0.99
CA TYR A 160 6.05 14.75 1.73
C TYR A 160 6.71 13.38 1.55
N ALA A 161 5.93 12.32 1.62
CA ALA A 161 6.40 10.96 1.35
C ALA A 161 6.93 10.80 -0.08
N LYS A 162 6.31 11.49 -1.07
CA LYS A 162 6.82 11.53 -2.45
C LYS A 162 8.25 12.09 -2.52
N VAL A 163 8.53 13.19 -1.81
CA VAL A 163 9.88 13.78 -1.76
C VAL A 163 10.88 12.84 -1.09
N LEU A 164 10.45 12.17 -0.01
CA LEU A 164 11.27 11.19 0.70
C LEU A 164 11.59 9.98 -0.17
N LEU A 165 10.59 9.42 -0.87
CA LEU A 165 10.77 8.32 -1.82
C LEU A 165 11.67 8.70 -3.00
N ASP A 166 11.58 9.92 -3.51
CA ASP A 166 12.50 10.43 -4.54
C ASP A 166 13.97 10.43 -4.05
N ALA A 167 14.19 10.70 -2.76
CA ALA A 167 15.53 10.67 -2.17
C ALA A 167 16.06 9.25 -1.97
N ILE A 168 15.19 8.27 -1.62
CA ILE A 168 15.57 6.88 -1.33
C ILE A 168 15.67 6.04 -2.62
N PHE A 169 14.64 6.09 -3.46
CA PHE A 169 14.54 5.28 -4.69
C PHE A 169 15.15 5.96 -5.91
N GLY A 170 15.17 7.29 -5.94
CA GLY A 170 15.46 8.08 -7.12
C GLY A 170 14.18 8.47 -7.89
N ARG A 171 14.21 9.66 -8.51
CA ARG A 171 13.04 10.20 -9.24
C ARG A 171 12.64 9.36 -10.46
N ASP A 172 13.60 8.70 -11.09
CA ASP A 172 13.38 7.87 -12.29
C ASP A 172 12.67 6.56 -11.93
N CYS A 173 12.65 6.17 -10.65
CA CYS A 173 11.94 5.00 -10.16
C CYS A 173 10.46 5.27 -9.85
N PHE A 174 10.00 6.51 -9.94
CA PHE A 174 8.59 6.85 -9.76
C PHE A 174 7.78 6.49 -11.00
N LEU A 175 6.77 5.63 -10.85
CA LEU A 175 5.89 5.25 -11.96
C LEU A 175 4.60 6.04 -11.98
N ASN A 176 3.84 6.04 -10.88
CA ASN A 176 2.50 6.62 -10.83
C ASN A 176 2.17 7.20 -9.45
N GLU A 177 1.33 8.22 -9.46
CA GLU A 177 0.45 8.57 -8.36
C GLU A 177 -0.94 8.04 -8.69
N ILE A 178 -1.42 7.05 -7.93
CA ILE A 178 -2.76 6.53 -8.09
C ILE A 178 -3.68 7.26 -7.12
N ILE A 179 -4.76 7.81 -7.64
CA ILE A 179 -5.82 8.45 -6.86
C ILE A 179 -6.96 7.44 -6.67
N TRP A 180 -7.06 6.90 -5.44
CA TRP A 180 -8.22 6.11 -5.09
C TRP A 180 -9.35 7.00 -4.60
N ALA A 181 -10.33 7.23 -5.46
CA ALA A 181 -11.50 8.07 -5.19
C ALA A 181 -12.68 7.23 -4.66
N TYR A 182 -13.35 7.76 -3.63
CA TYR A 182 -14.52 7.15 -2.99
C TYR A 182 -15.52 8.22 -2.55
N ASP A 183 -16.79 7.85 -2.35
CA ASP A 183 -17.87 8.82 -2.00
C ASP A 183 -18.36 8.68 -0.56
N TYR A 184 -17.53 8.22 0.37
CA TYR A 184 -17.89 8.08 1.78
C TYR A 184 -17.13 9.05 2.67
N GLY A 185 -17.69 9.37 3.85
CA GLY A 185 -17.00 10.15 4.89
C GLY A 185 -17.12 11.65 4.67
N ALA A 186 -16.00 12.34 4.73
CA ALA A 186 -15.83 13.78 4.90
C ALA A 186 -16.95 14.68 4.38
N LYS A 187 -17.48 15.55 5.26
CA LYS A 187 -18.40 16.63 4.91
C LYS A 187 -17.76 17.94 5.33
N SER A 188 -17.84 18.96 4.46
CA SER A 188 -17.35 20.29 4.77
C SER A 188 -18.26 21.34 4.13
N LYS A 189 -18.39 22.50 4.78
CA LYS A 189 -19.15 23.65 4.26
C LYS A 189 -18.22 24.80 3.81
N ASN A 190 -16.95 24.76 4.21
CA ASN A 190 -15.99 25.83 4.00
C ASN A 190 -14.76 25.44 3.16
N ARG A 191 -14.71 24.18 2.69
CA ARG A 191 -13.71 23.68 1.75
C ARG A 191 -14.28 22.49 0.98
N TRP A 192 -13.60 22.07 -0.08
CA TRP A 192 -13.95 20.84 -0.79
C TRP A 192 -13.74 19.64 0.14
N PRO A 193 -14.75 18.75 0.31
CA PRO A 193 -14.60 17.52 1.08
C PRO A 193 -13.58 16.60 0.43
N THR A 194 -12.59 16.13 1.17
CA THR A 194 -11.62 15.16 0.67
C THR A 194 -12.30 13.80 0.49
N LYS A 195 -12.18 13.23 -0.71
CA LYS A 195 -12.85 11.98 -1.13
C LYS A 195 -11.87 11.06 -1.88
N HIS A 196 -10.61 11.11 -1.52
CA HIS A 196 -9.59 10.24 -2.10
C HIS A 196 -8.44 10.01 -1.13
N ASP A 197 -7.76 8.91 -1.35
CA ASP A 197 -6.42 8.64 -0.85
C ASP A 197 -5.46 8.56 -2.05
N THR A 198 -4.17 8.67 -1.77
CA THR A 198 -3.09 8.64 -2.75
C THR A 198 -2.26 7.39 -2.56
N ILE A 199 -1.94 6.68 -3.65
CA ILE A 199 -1.01 5.55 -3.62
C ILE A 199 0.17 5.89 -4.52
N LEU A 200 1.34 6.08 -3.92
CA LEU A 200 2.59 6.34 -4.64
C LEU A 200 3.20 5.01 -5.09
N VAL A 201 3.56 4.91 -6.37
CA VAL A 201 4.09 3.69 -6.97
C VAL A 201 5.53 3.91 -7.39
N TYR A 202 6.43 3.14 -6.80
CA TYR A 202 7.86 3.15 -7.10
C TYR A 202 8.37 1.77 -7.46
N VAL A 203 9.31 1.70 -8.38
CA VAL A 203 10.00 0.46 -8.75
C VAL A 203 11.45 0.50 -8.27
N LYS A 204 12.07 -0.66 -8.08
CA LYS A 204 13.49 -0.73 -7.77
C LYS A 204 14.34 -0.40 -8.99
N ASN A 205 13.98 -0.98 -10.13
CA ASN A 205 14.69 -0.81 -11.41
C ASN A 205 13.74 -0.31 -12.50
N PRO A 206 13.85 0.96 -12.93
CA PRO A 206 12.93 1.53 -13.92
C PRO A 206 13.02 0.88 -15.31
N SER A 207 14.07 0.10 -15.56
CA SER A 207 14.27 -0.60 -16.85
C SER A 207 13.86 -2.09 -16.80
N GLY A 208 13.57 -2.64 -15.61
CA GLY A 208 13.39 -4.07 -15.42
C GLY A 208 12.23 -4.50 -14.53
N TYR A 209 11.35 -3.58 -14.10
CA TYR A 209 10.25 -3.92 -13.22
C TYR A 209 9.18 -4.79 -13.88
N TYR A 210 8.50 -5.61 -13.07
CA TYR A 210 7.38 -6.43 -13.51
C TYR A 210 6.06 -5.66 -13.46
N PHE A 211 5.33 -5.64 -14.59
CA PHE A 211 3.97 -5.13 -14.69
C PHE A 211 3.16 -5.91 -15.72
N ASP A 212 2.12 -6.63 -15.28
CA ASP A 212 1.21 -7.37 -16.16
C ASP A 212 -0.15 -6.67 -16.29
N SER A 213 -0.34 -5.98 -17.40
CA SER A 213 -1.61 -5.34 -17.73
C SER A 213 -2.69 -6.33 -18.20
N THR A 214 -2.38 -7.59 -18.45
CA THR A 214 -3.31 -8.57 -19.04
C THR A 214 -4.19 -9.24 -18.01
N THR A 215 -3.69 -9.47 -16.81
CA THR A 215 -4.38 -10.14 -15.70
C THR A 215 -5.22 -9.20 -14.84
N VAL A 216 -5.01 -7.88 -14.95
CA VAL A 216 -5.74 -6.88 -14.17
C VAL A 216 -7.21 -6.83 -14.58
N ASP A 217 -8.09 -6.82 -13.58
CA ASP A 217 -9.53 -6.66 -13.76
C ASP A 217 -9.85 -5.42 -14.61
N ARG A 218 -10.66 -5.60 -15.65
CA ARG A 218 -11.02 -4.53 -16.60
C ARG A 218 -12.16 -3.67 -16.05
N GLU A 219 -12.14 -2.41 -16.44
CA GLU A 219 -13.22 -1.45 -16.16
C GLU A 219 -14.06 -1.17 -17.41
N PRO A 220 -15.35 -0.86 -17.24
CA PRO A 220 -16.16 -0.39 -18.34
C PRO A 220 -15.64 0.94 -18.90
N TYR A 221 -15.84 1.16 -20.18
CA TYR A 221 -15.63 2.48 -20.77
C TYR A 221 -16.69 3.46 -20.27
N MET A 222 -16.28 4.66 -19.87
CA MET A 222 -17.20 5.73 -19.46
C MET A 222 -18.05 6.25 -20.64
N ALA A 223 -17.51 6.18 -21.85
CA ALA A 223 -18.19 6.59 -23.08
C ALA A 223 -18.21 5.41 -24.09
N PRO A 224 -19.02 4.36 -23.85
CA PRO A 224 -19.02 3.15 -24.67
C PRO A 224 -19.39 3.40 -26.14
N GLY A 225 -20.18 4.47 -26.44
CA GLY A 225 -20.50 4.84 -27.81
C GLY A 225 -19.35 5.39 -28.65
N LEU A 226 -18.18 5.66 -28.05
CA LEU A 226 -16.98 6.15 -28.75
C LEU A 226 -15.99 5.03 -29.10
N VAL A 227 -16.29 3.78 -28.78
CA VAL A 227 -15.41 2.64 -29.01
C VAL A 227 -16.16 1.49 -29.69
N THR A 228 -15.43 0.54 -30.28
CA THR A 228 -16.07 -0.61 -30.94
C THR A 228 -16.75 -1.54 -29.93
N PRO A 229 -17.79 -2.30 -30.33
CA PRO A 229 -18.50 -3.24 -29.46
C PRO A 229 -17.56 -4.27 -28.79
N GLU A 230 -16.53 -4.75 -29.49
CA GLU A 230 -15.55 -5.69 -28.93
C GLU A 230 -14.75 -5.05 -27.76
N LYS A 231 -14.37 -3.78 -27.91
CA LYS A 231 -13.67 -3.04 -26.85
C LYS A 231 -14.59 -2.81 -25.66
N VAL A 232 -15.88 -2.51 -25.90
CA VAL A 232 -16.87 -2.36 -24.81
C VAL A 232 -16.99 -3.65 -24.01
N LEU A 233 -17.10 -4.80 -24.69
CA LEU A 233 -17.19 -6.11 -24.03
C LEU A 233 -15.91 -6.46 -23.24
N LYS A 234 -14.74 -6.18 -23.82
CA LYS A 234 -13.45 -6.46 -23.17
C LYS A 234 -13.18 -5.53 -21.98
N GLY A 235 -13.73 -4.33 -21.98
CA GLY A 235 -13.36 -3.28 -21.04
C GLY A 235 -11.97 -2.69 -21.28
N LYS A 236 -11.58 -1.74 -20.46
CA LYS A 236 -10.26 -1.09 -20.48
C LYS A 236 -9.45 -1.41 -19.24
N LEU A 237 -8.13 -1.28 -19.34
CA LEU A 237 -7.25 -1.25 -18.17
C LEU A 237 -7.65 -0.03 -17.30
N PRO A 238 -7.74 -0.17 -15.97
CA PRO A 238 -7.89 0.98 -15.08
C PRO A 238 -6.78 2.01 -15.33
N THR A 239 -7.13 3.29 -15.20
CA THR A 239 -6.17 4.38 -15.22
C THR A 239 -5.54 4.56 -13.82
N ASP A 240 -4.85 5.64 -13.59
CA ASP A 240 -4.34 6.04 -12.28
C ASP A 240 -5.38 6.74 -11.38
N VAL A 241 -6.63 6.87 -11.84
CA VAL A 241 -7.76 7.33 -11.02
C VAL A 241 -8.75 6.18 -10.86
N TRP A 242 -8.81 5.63 -9.64
CA TRP A 242 -9.65 4.48 -9.31
C TRP A 242 -10.90 4.91 -8.55
N TRP A 243 -12.06 4.77 -9.16
CA TRP A 243 -13.34 4.88 -8.48
C TRP A 243 -13.69 3.53 -7.86
N HIS A 244 -13.48 3.41 -6.56
CA HIS A 244 -13.76 2.18 -5.82
C HIS A 244 -14.30 2.53 -4.43
N THR A 245 -15.45 1.94 -4.06
CA THR A 245 -16.06 2.19 -2.75
C THR A 245 -15.16 1.66 -1.62
N ILE A 246 -15.26 2.26 -0.45
CA ILE A 246 -14.70 1.70 0.78
C ILE A 246 -15.41 0.38 1.13
N VAL A 247 -14.85 -0.39 2.07
CA VAL A 247 -15.49 -1.61 2.58
C VAL A 247 -16.89 -1.29 3.11
N SER A 248 -17.90 -1.91 2.51
CA SER A 248 -19.29 -1.71 2.92
C SER A 248 -19.50 -2.12 4.38
N PRO A 249 -20.22 -1.33 5.19
CA PRO A 249 -20.57 -1.70 6.56
C PRO A 249 -21.25 -3.07 6.69
N THR A 250 -21.90 -3.55 5.62
CA THR A 250 -22.59 -4.84 5.53
C THR A 250 -21.95 -5.79 4.51
N GLY A 251 -20.78 -5.45 3.97
CA GLY A 251 -20.06 -6.26 2.97
C GLY A 251 -19.54 -7.56 3.56
N ARG A 252 -19.48 -8.61 2.73
CA ARG A 252 -18.99 -9.94 3.14
C ARG A 252 -17.51 -9.93 3.55
N GLU A 253 -16.70 -9.08 2.91
CA GLU A 253 -15.27 -8.93 3.21
C GLU A 253 -14.97 -8.22 4.53
N LYS A 254 -16.00 -7.67 5.20
CA LYS A 254 -15.84 -6.86 6.41
C LYS A 254 -15.42 -7.71 7.60
N THR A 255 -14.22 -7.46 8.14
CA THR A 255 -13.70 -8.10 9.35
C THR A 255 -14.09 -7.39 10.64
N GLY A 256 -14.57 -6.14 10.56
CA GLY A 256 -14.80 -5.26 11.72
C GLY A 256 -13.56 -4.47 12.13
N TYR A 257 -12.39 -4.73 11.55
CA TYR A 257 -11.18 -3.95 11.80
C TYR A 257 -11.35 -2.49 11.31
N PRO A 258 -10.94 -1.49 12.08
CA PRO A 258 -10.91 -0.10 11.62
C PRO A 258 -10.01 0.02 10.38
N THR A 259 -10.28 0.98 9.51
CA THR A 259 -9.42 1.30 8.34
C THR A 259 -9.18 0.17 7.35
N GLN A 260 -9.96 -0.93 7.41
CA GLN A 260 -9.84 -2.04 6.45
C GLN A 260 -9.94 -1.53 5.01
N LYS A 261 -8.94 -1.88 4.18
CA LYS A 261 -8.95 -1.58 2.75
C LYS A 261 -9.79 -2.63 1.98
N PRO A 262 -10.49 -2.23 0.90
CA PRO A 262 -11.27 -3.15 0.09
C PRO A 262 -10.37 -4.09 -0.72
N GLU A 263 -10.80 -5.36 -0.85
CA GLU A 263 -10.07 -6.37 -1.61
C GLU A 263 -9.86 -5.97 -3.08
N GLY A 264 -10.80 -5.24 -3.69
CA GLY A 264 -10.71 -4.82 -5.08
C GLY A 264 -9.50 -3.93 -5.39
N ILE A 265 -9.06 -3.09 -4.44
CA ILE A 265 -7.86 -2.26 -4.58
C ILE A 265 -6.60 -3.15 -4.56
N LEU A 266 -6.49 -4.03 -3.56
CA LEU A 266 -5.33 -4.92 -3.40
C LEU A 266 -5.25 -5.92 -4.55
N ARG A 267 -6.38 -6.38 -5.08
CA ARG A 267 -6.41 -7.29 -6.23
C ARG A 267 -5.78 -6.67 -7.46
N ARG A 268 -6.12 -5.43 -7.80
CA ARG A 268 -5.49 -4.71 -8.92
C ARG A 268 -3.99 -4.60 -8.75
N ILE A 269 -3.55 -4.23 -7.56
CA ILE A 269 -2.12 -4.07 -7.22
C ILE A 269 -1.38 -5.40 -7.39
N ILE A 270 -1.89 -6.47 -6.75
CA ILE A 270 -1.25 -7.79 -6.75
C ILE A 270 -1.25 -8.42 -8.14
N GLN A 271 -2.35 -8.30 -8.91
CA GLN A 271 -2.42 -8.77 -10.29
C GLN A 271 -1.39 -8.08 -11.18
N ALA A 272 -1.26 -6.75 -11.06
CA ALA A 272 -0.36 -5.97 -11.92
C ALA A 272 1.12 -6.22 -11.63
N SER A 273 1.49 -6.33 -10.35
CA SER A 273 2.89 -6.21 -9.92
C SER A 273 3.44 -7.44 -9.21
N SER A 274 2.85 -8.62 -9.43
CA SER A 274 3.40 -9.90 -8.97
C SER A 274 2.92 -11.06 -9.84
N ARG A 275 3.70 -12.15 -9.88
CA ARG A 275 3.35 -13.42 -10.51
C ARG A 275 2.78 -14.37 -9.48
N GLU A 276 2.10 -15.41 -9.92
CA GLU A 276 1.78 -16.55 -9.05
C GLU A 276 3.07 -17.16 -8.48
N GLY A 277 3.08 -17.42 -7.17
CA GLY A 277 4.26 -17.90 -6.45
C GLY A 277 5.22 -16.80 -5.95
N ASP A 278 5.12 -15.57 -6.42
CA ASP A 278 5.94 -14.46 -5.95
C ASP A 278 5.63 -14.10 -4.48
N TRP A 279 6.59 -13.43 -3.81
CA TRP A 279 6.44 -12.96 -2.45
C TRP A 279 5.92 -11.52 -2.39
N VAL A 280 4.88 -11.33 -1.59
CA VAL A 280 4.25 -10.04 -1.28
C VAL A 280 4.52 -9.70 0.18
N LEU A 281 4.92 -8.47 0.48
CA LEU A 281 5.14 -7.99 1.84
C LEU A 281 4.16 -6.85 2.17
N ASP A 282 3.55 -6.95 3.36
CA ASP A 282 2.81 -5.85 3.98
C ASP A 282 3.20 -5.76 5.46
N PHE A 283 3.96 -4.73 5.81
CA PHE A 283 4.43 -4.54 7.18
C PHE A 283 3.62 -3.50 7.99
N PHE A 284 2.43 -3.17 7.49
CA PHE A 284 1.35 -2.49 8.19
C PHE A 284 0.03 -3.23 7.94
N ALA A 285 0.03 -4.53 8.20
CA ALA A 285 -0.94 -5.47 7.68
C ALA A 285 -2.40 -5.21 8.13
N GLY A 286 -2.61 -4.54 9.28
CA GLY A 286 -3.93 -4.17 9.77
C GLY A 286 -4.93 -5.32 9.79
N SER A 287 -5.92 -5.28 8.91
CA SER A 287 -6.93 -6.34 8.78
C SER A 287 -6.51 -7.53 7.91
N GLY A 288 -5.27 -7.54 7.39
CA GLY A 288 -4.76 -8.61 6.53
C GLY A 288 -5.37 -8.68 5.13
N THR A 289 -5.88 -7.57 4.59
CA THR A 289 -6.49 -7.57 3.25
C THR A 289 -5.48 -7.99 2.19
N THR A 290 -4.24 -7.52 2.28
CA THR A 290 -3.15 -7.90 1.37
C THR A 290 -2.93 -9.41 1.38
N GLY A 291 -2.87 -10.03 2.56
CA GLY A 291 -2.70 -11.46 2.71
C GLY A 291 -3.84 -12.28 2.13
N ALA A 292 -5.09 -11.89 2.42
CA ALA A 292 -6.28 -12.56 1.92
C ALA A 292 -6.32 -12.54 0.37
N VAL A 293 -6.01 -11.41 -0.24
CA VAL A 293 -5.98 -11.29 -1.70
C VAL A 293 -4.78 -12.02 -2.30
N ALA A 294 -3.60 -11.93 -1.69
CA ALA A 294 -2.40 -12.63 -2.14
C ALA A 294 -2.64 -14.15 -2.20
N GLN A 295 -3.20 -14.75 -1.14
CA GLN A 295 -3.54 -16.18 -1.11
C GLN A 295 -4.56 -16.57 -2.20
N LYS A 296 -5.64 -15.78 -2.37
CA LYS A 296 -6.66 -16.02 -3.41
C LYS A 296 -6.07 -16.00 -4.82
N LEU A 297 -4.97 -15.28 -5.00
CA LEU A 297 -4.27 -15.14 -6.28
C LEU A 297 -3.02 -16.03 -6.39
N GLY A 298 -2.77 -16.95 -5.44
CA GLY A 298 -1.64 -17.88 -5.48
C GLY A 298 -0.28 -17.25 -5.19
N ARG A 299 -0.24 -16.10 -4.48
CA ARG A 299 1.02 -15.44 -4.07
C ARG A 299 1.40 -15.86 -2.66
N ASN A 300 2.70 -15.87 -2.38
CA ASN A 300 3.22 -15.99 -1.03
C ASN A 300 3.15 -14.64 -0.33
N VAL A 301 3.00 -14.65 1.01
CA VAL A 301 2.84 -13.39 1.73
C VAL A 301 3.53 -13.39 3.09
N VAL A 302 4.14 -12.26 3.42
CA VAL A 302 4.59 -11.89 4.77
C VAL A 302 3.77 -10.69 5.24
N LEU A 303 3.16 -10.83 6.41
CA LEU A 303 2.33 -9.81 7.06
C LEU A 303 2.91 -9.49 8.42
N ILE A 304 3.14 -8.20 8.69
CA ILE A 304 3.68 -7.74 9.97
C ILE A 304 2.74 -6.70 10.56
N ASP A 305 2.40 -6.84 11.81
CA ASP A 305 1.67 -5.83 12.57
C ASP A 305 2.05 -5.91 14.05
N GLN A 306 2.14 -4.77 14.73
CA GLN A 306 2.43 -4.75 16.17
C GLN A 306 1.21 -4.90 17.07
N ASN A 307 -0.02 -4.80 16.49
CA ASN A 307 -1.25 -4.87 17.25
C ASN A 307 -1.75 -6.32 17.34
N PRO A 308 -1.82 -6.93 18.54
CA PRO A 308 -2.31 -8.29 18.72
C PRO A 308 -3.75 -8.51 18.19
N GLU A 309 -4.60 -7.46 18.22
CA GLU A 309 -5.96 -7.57 17.63
C GLU A 309 -5.90 -7.69 16.10
N SER A 310 -4.97 -6.97 15.47
CA SER A 310 -4.67 -7.10 14.04
C SER A 310 -4.28 -8.54 13.70
N ILE A 311 -3.31 -9.09 14.43
CA ILE A 311 -2.83 -10.46 14.27
C ILE A 311 -3.96 -11.49 14.40
N ALA A 312 -4.83 -11.34 15.41
CA ALA A 312 -5.98 -12.23 15.58
C ALA A 312 -6.96 -12.15 14.39
N VAL A 313 -7.22 -10.94 13.88
CA VAL A 313 -8.08 -10.71 12.70
C VAL A 313 -7.46 -11.32 11.44
N ILE A 314 -6.14 -11.14 11.24
CA ILE A 314 -5.40 -11.72 10.12
C ILE A 314 -5.54 -13.25 10.12
N HIS A 315 -5.22 -13.92 11.23
CA HIS A 315 -5.32 -15.37 11.33
C HIS A 315 -6.73 -15.89 11.05
N ALA A 316 -7.75 -15.25 11.65
CA ALA A 316 -9.15 -15.64 11.42
C ALA A 316 -9.55 -15.50 9.94
N ARG A 317 -9.12 -14.43 9.28
CA ARG A 317 -9.41 -14.17 7.87
C ARG A 317 -8.73 -15.17 6.95
N LEU A 318 -7.42 -15.39 7.11
CA LEU A 318 -6.66 -16.34 6.30
C LEU A 318 -7.18 -17.77 6.45
N ALA A 319 -7.56 -18.18 7.67
CA ALA A 319 -8.16 -19.49 7.92
C ALA A 319 -9.53 -19.63 7.23
N ALA A 320 -10.37 -18.60 7.28
CA ALA A 320 -11.69 -18.61 6.61
C ALA A 320 -11.55 -18.71 5.09
N ASP A 321 -10.61 -17.96 4.49
CA ASP A 321 -10.34 -18.00 3.06
C ASP A 321 -9.76 -19.36 2.62
N ALA A 322 -8.88 -19.98 3.41
CA ALA A 322 -8.36 -21.32 3.17
C ALA A 322 -9.48 -22.38 3.22
N ALA A 323 -10.38 -22.30 4.20
CA ALA A 323 -11.53 -23.20 4.31
C ALA A 323 -12.51 -23.06 3.13
N ALA A 324 -12.71 -21.83 2.64
CA ALA A 324 -13.58 -21.58 1.48
C ALA A 324 -12.99 -22.09 0.15
N SER A 325 -11.66 -22.20 0.07
CA SER A 325 -10.92 -22.68 -1.11
C SER A 325 -10.69 -24.19 -1.11
N ALA A 326 -10.97 -24.89 0.01
CA ALA A 326 -10.84 -26.33 0.10
C ALA A 326 -11.85 -27.04 -0.83
N PRO A 327 -11.45 -28.08 -1.59
CA PRO A 327 -12.38 -28.86 -2.40
C PRO A 327 -13.45 -29.50 -1.49
N ALA A 328 -14.71 -29.47 -1.96
CA ALA A 328 -15.79 -30.14 -1.25
C ALA A 328 -15.42 -31.62 -1.01
N PRO A 329 -15.71 -32.17 0.18
CA PRO A 329 -15.47 -33.58 0.43
C PRO A 329 -16.20 -34.41 -0.63
N ALA A 330 -15.49 -35.41 -1.21
CA ALA A 330 -16.08 -36.32 -2.16
C ALA A 330 -17.36 -36.94 -1.55
N PRO A 331 -18.46 -37.08 -2.32
CA PRO A 331 -19.66 -37.72 -1.82
C PRO A 331 -19.27 -39.11 -1.34
N ALA A 332 -19.66 -39.43 -0.10
CA ALA A 332 -19.47 -40.77 0.43
C ALA A 332 -20.15 -41.76 -0.54
N ILE A 333 -19.36 -42.63 -1.16
CA ILE A 333 -19.88 -43.75 -1.94
C ILE A 333 -20.50 -44.66 -0.90
N GLY A 334 -21.83 -44.66 -0.79
CA GLY A 334 -22.57 -45.57 0.03
C GLY A 334 -22.41 -47.01 -0.54
N ASP A 335 -22.02 -47.91 0.29
CA ASP A 335 -22.03 -49.36 0.02
C ASP A 335 -23.48 -49.89 -0.16
#